data_bba5354512f90a90c2ab7330138939bb
#
_entry.id   bba5354512f90a90c2ab7330138939bb
#
_cell.length_a   1.000
_cell.length_b   1.000
_cell.length_c   1.000
_cell.angle_alpha   90.00
_cell.angle_beta   90.00
_cell.angle_gamma   90.00
#
_symmetry.space_group_name_H-M   'P 1'
#
loop_
_entity.id
_entity.type
_entity.pdbx_description
1 polymer ?
#
loop_
_entity_poly.entity_id
_entity_poly.type
_entity_poly.pdbx_seq_one_letter_code
_entity_poly.pdbx_strand_id
1 'polypeptide(L)'
;MLDAKLRPFIDLPLNFVAKKLVTTGVTPNGITAAGFGFALSSFASLAWQYYFFALAFICLSRLMDGLDGAVARQTKKTSPDGSVQSGESDLGAFLDIVSDFVFYSGAVFFFAVGQPQFSFWAAFLIFCFMCTGSSFLAYAIIAAKRGLNHERQGRKSFFYLGGLTEGTETILFLILICLLPGYFPALACIFGILCLLTALGRVRQGIKDFGV
;
A
#
# COMPACT_ATOMS: atom_id res chain seq x y z
N MET A 1 -0.08 -3.91 -11.53
CA MET A 1 -0.44 -3.69 -12.97
C MET A 1 -1.31 -2.44 -13.16
N LEU A 2 -2.34 -2.24 -12.37
CA LEU A 2 -3.19 -1.05 -12.44
C LEU A 2 -2.49 0.19 -11.90
N ASP A 3 -1.65 0.09 -10.89
CA ASP A 3 -0.89 1.20 -10.29
C ASP A 3 -0.17 2.04 -11.35
N ALA A 4 0.59 1.41 -12.23
CA ALA A 4 1.34 2.12 -13.27
C ALA A 4 0.43 2.87 -14.28
N LYS A 5 -0.80 2.37 -14.48
CA LYS A 5 -1.77 2.99 -15.41
C LYS A 5 -2.60 4.10 -14.74
N LEU A 6 -2.95 3.92 -13.47
CA LEU A 6 -3.79 4.86 -12.73
C LEU A 6 -3.00 6.03 -12.14
N ARG A 7 -1.72 5.80 -11.83
CA ARG A 7 -0.84 6.80 -11.23
C ARG A 7 -0.82 8.15 -11.96
N PRO A 8 -0.68 8.23 -13.30
CA PRO A 8 -0.70 9.51 -13.99
C PRO A 8 -2.00 10.31 -13.79
N PHE A 9 -3.13 9.63 -13.63
CA PHE A 9 -4.43 10.26 -13.41
C PHE A 9 -4.62 10.71 -11.95
N ILE A 10 -4.06 9.95 -11.00
CA ILE A 10 -4.15 10.23 -9.57
C ILE A 10 -3.13 11.29 -9.15
N ASP A 11 -1.92 11.26 -9.68
CA ASP A 11 -0.84 12.18 -9.32
C ASP A 11 -1.15 13.64 -9.66
N LEU A 12 -1.89 13.91 -10.74
CA LEU A 12 -2.24 15.28 -11.13
C LEU A 12 -3.08 16.00 -10.07
N PRO A 13 -4.27 15.48 -9.64
CA PRO A 13 -5.07 16.11 -8.61
C PRO A 13 -4.36 16.12 -7.24
N LEU A 14 -3.64 15.05 -6.88
CA LEU A 14 -2.89 15.00 -5.62
C LEU A 14 -1.80 16.08 -5.56
N ASN A 15 -1.04 16.26 -6.63
CA ASN A 15 -0.02 17.31 -6.69
C ASN A 15 -0.61 18.73 -6.63
N PHE A 16 -1.80 18.95 -7.18
CA PHE A 16 -2.50 20.22 -7.08
C PHE A 16 -2.92 20.54 -5.64
N VAL A 17 -3.48 19.54 -4.93
CA VAL A 17 -3.86 19.69 -3.51
C VAL A 17 -2.61 19.84 -2.65
N ALA A 18 -1.57 19.04 -2.89
CA ALA A 18 -0.30 19.09 -2.16
C ALA A 18 0.35 20.48 -2.22
N LYS A 19 0.32 21.15 -3.39
CA LYS A 19 0.81 22.54 -3.51
C LYS A 19 0.15 23.50 -2.54
N LYS A 20 -1.17 23.40 -2.39
CA LYS A 20 -1.93 24.23 -1.43
C LYS A 20 -1.59 23.86 0.02
N LEU A 21 -1.47 22.57 0.33
CA LEU A 21 -1.14 22.11 1.68
C LEU A 21 0.25 22.55 2.13
N VAL A 22 1.24 22.53 1.24
CA VAL A 22 2.59 23.03 1.55
C VAL A 22 2.56 24.52 1.90
N THR A 23 1.74 25.34 1.25
CA THR A 23 1.64 26.78 1.56
C THR A 23 0.95 27.06 2.89
N THR A 24 0.14 26.13 3.41
CA THR A 24 -0.50 26.26 4.73
C THR A 24 0.34 25.73 5.89
N GLY A 25 1.55 25.21 5.61
CA GLY A 25 2.46 24.69 6.63
C GLY A 25 2.11 23.29 7.13
N VAL A 26 1.21 22.58 6.43
CA VAL A 26 0.89 21.19 6.75
C VAL A 26 2.10 20.31 6.46
N THR A 27 2.50 19.48 7.43
CA THR A 27 3.65 18.59 7.33
C THR A 27 3.25 17.23 6.77
N PRO A 28 4.11 16.54 6.01
CA PRO A 28 3.87 15.16 5.57
C PRO A 28 3.47 14.25 6.73
N ASN A 29 4.20 14.30 7.85
CA ASN A 29 3.93 13.49 9.03
C ASN A 29 2.53 13.73 9.63
N GLY A 30 2.01 14.95 9.57
CA GLY A 30 0.65 15.26 10.02
C GLY A 30 -0.41 14.58 9.14
N ILE A 31 -0.17 14.53 7.83
CA ILE A 31 -1.06 13.85 6.88
C ILE A 31 -1.00 12.33 7.10
N THR A 32 0.20 11.76 7.27
CA THR A 32 0.40 10.35 7.59
C THR A 32 -0.35 9.96 8.88
N ALA A 33 -0.24 10.79 9.94
CA ALA A 33 -0.95 10.56 11.20
C ALA A 33 -2.48 10.58 11.01
N ALA A 34 -3.01 11.51 10.22
CA ALA A 34 -4.43 11.56 9.88
C ALA A 34 -4.86 10.32 9.08
N GLY A 35 -4.06 9.90 8.10
CA GLY A 35 -4.27 8.68 7.33
C GLY A 35 -4.33 7.43 8.20
N PHE A 36 -3.44 7.34 9.19
CA PHE A 36 -3.45 6.26 10.18
C PHE A 36 -4.70 6.31 11.09
N GLY A 37 -5.14 7.49 11.50
CA GLY A 37 -6.40 7.67 12.23
C GLY A 37 -7.61 7.17 11.45
N PHE A 38 -7.69 7.46 10.14
CA PHE A 38 -8.73 6.91 9.27
C PHE A 38 -8.60 5.38 9.10
N ALA A 39 -7.39 4.84 9.03
CA ALA A 39 -7.17 3.39 9.00
C ALA A 39 -7.75 2.71 10.25
N LEU A 40 -7.45 3.21 11.45
CA LEU A 40 -8.00 2.69 12.70
C LEU A 40 -9.54 2.81 12.75
N SER A 41 -10.08 3.92 12.27
CA SER A 41 -11.53 4.14 12.18
C SER A 41 -12.19 3.14 11.21
N SER A 42 -11.50 2.78 10.12
CA SER A 42 -11.98 1.75 9.19
C SER A 42 -12.00 0.37 9.85
N PHE A 43 -10.99 0.03 10.65
CA PHE A 43 -10.93 -1.24 11.40
C PHE A 43 -12.08 -1.37 12.39
N ALA A 44 -12.32 -0.33 13.19
CA ALA A 44 -13.45 -0.31 14.10
C ALA A 44 -14.79 -0.45 13.36
N SER A 45 -14.95 0.27 12.24
CA SER A 45 -16.15 0.20 11.42
C SER A 45 -16.38 -1.19 10.82
N LEU A 46 -15.32 -1.89 10.38
CA LEU A 46 -15.39 -3.27 9.90
C LEU A 46 -15.79 -4.24 11.01
N ALA A 47 -15.19 -4.10 12.21
CA ALA A 47 -15.50 -4.94 13.34
C ALA A 47 -16.97 -4.80 13.80
N TRP A 48 -17.56 -3.61 13.67
CA TRP A 48 -18.97 -3.37 13.97
C TRP A 48 -19.89 -3.51 12.76
N GLN A 49 -19.40 -3.99 11.63
CA GLN A 49 -20.16 -4.21 10.39
C GLN A 49 -20.76 -2.92 9.78
N TYR A 50 -20.20 -1.77 10.11
CA TYR A 50 -20.58 -0.48 9.49
C TYR A 50 -19.86 -0.27 8.16
N TYR A 51 -20.18 -1.11 7.17
CA TYR A 51 -19.44 -1.20 5.90
C TYR A 51 -19.38 0.11 5.10
N PHE A 52 -20.43 0.93 5.16
CA PHE A 52 -20.44 2.24 4.50
C PHE A 52 -19.40 3.19 5.13
N PHE A 53 -19.32 3.25 6.46
CA PHE A 53 -18.29 4.04 7.15
C PHE A 53 -16.90 3.45 6.95
N ALA A 54 -16.76 2.13 6.96
CA ALA A 54 -15.51 1.45 6.67
C ALA A 54 -15.00 1.84 5.26
N LEU A 55 -15.86 1.79 4.25
CA LEU A 55 -15.54 2.20 2.88
C LEU A 55 -15.06 3.65 2.83
N ALA A 56 -15.78 4.58 3.47
CA ALA A 56 -15.40 5.98 3.50
C ALA A 56 -14.02 6.19 4.16
N PHE A 57 -13.77 5.54 5.30
CA PHE A 57 -12.51 5.65 6.00
C PHE A 57 -11.34 4.96 5.26
N ILE A 58 -11.57 3.85 4.57
CA ILE A 58 -10.61 3.22 3.67
C ILE A 58 -10.20 4.21 2.57
N CYS A 59 -11.16 4.82 1.89
CA CYS A 59 -10.89 5.80 0.83
C CYS A 59 -10.13 7.02 1.38
N LEU A 60 -10.52 7.55 2.54
CA LEU A 60 -9.85 8.68 3.18
C LEU A 60 -8.43 8.34 3.60
N SER A 61 -8.21 7.16 4.19
CA SER A 61 -6.88 6.69 4.57
C SER A 61 -5.96 6.62 3.35
N ARG A 62 -6.41 6.03 2.24
CA ARG A 62 -5.60 5.92 1.01
C ARG A 62 -5.38 7.26 0.33
N LEU A 63 -6.35 8.19 0.42
CA LEU A 63 -6.18 9.55 -0.06
C LEU A 63 -5.09 10.29 0.73
N MET A 64 -5.07 10.16 2.07
CA MET A 64 -4.03 10.76 2.92
C MET A 64 -2.65 10.20 2.60
N ASP A 65 -2.53 8.90 2.42
CA ASP A 65 -1.30 8.20 2.02
C ASP A 65 -0.74 8.72 0.68
N GLY A 66 -1.60 8.91 -0.34
CA GLY A 66 -1.18 9.52 -1.59
C GLY A 66 -0.76 11.00 -1.44
N LEU A 67 -1.43 11.74 -0.53
CA LEU A 67 -1.17 13.15 -0.28
C LEU A 67 0.13 13.38 0.49
N ASP A 68 0.46 12.55 1.49
CA ASP A 68 1.69 12.73 2.27
C ASP A 68 2.94 12.57 1.38
N GLY A 69 2.95 11.56 0.51
CA GLY A 69 4.00 11.40 -0.49
C GLY A 69 4.07 12.57 -1.49
N ALA A 70 2.92 13.11 -1.92
CA ALA A 70 2.88 14.27 -2.81
C ALA A 70 3.40 15.54 -2.12
N VAL A 71 3.05 15.76 -0.85
CA VAL A 71 3.55 16.89 -0.04
C VAL A 71 5.04 16.72 0.25
N ALA A 72 5.50 15.50 0.61
CA ALA A 72 6.92 15.23 0.82
C ALA A 72 7.77 15.57 -0.41
N ARG A 73 7.34 15.18 -1.60
CA ARG A 73 8.03 15.51 -2.87
C ARG A 73 8.11 17.01 -3.15
N GLN A 74 7.12 17.79 -2.72
CA GLN A 74 7.07 19.24 -2.95
C GLN A 74 7.75 20.03 -1.84
N THR A 75 7.97 19.43 -0.67
CA THR A 75 8.72 20.05 0.43
C THR A 75 10.22 19.96 0.11
N LYS A 76 10.86 21.11 -0.08
CA LYS A 76 12.31 21.19 -0.28
C LYS A 76 13.00 21.22 1.06
N LYS A 77 14.00 20.37 1.25
CA LYS A 77 14.93 20.43 2.39
C LYS A 77 16.29 20.91 1.89
N THR A 78 16.84 21.92 2.56
CA THR A 78 18.20 22.37 2.32
C THR A 78 19.13 21.58 3.25
N SER A 79 20.04 20.82 2.68
CA SER A 79 21.08 20.10 3.42
C SER A 79 22.11 21.08 3.99
N PRO A 80 22.90 20.68 5.01
CA PRO A 80 23.95 21.50 5.59
C PRO A 80 25.00 21.97 4.57
N ASP A 81 25.16 21.26 3.46
CA ASP A 81 26.05 21.58 2.34
C ASP A 81 25.45 22.57 1.33
N GLY A 82 24.22 23.06 1.58
CA GLY A 82 23.49 23.97 0.69
C GLY A 82 22.78 23.31 -0.47
N SER A 83 22.84 21.97 -0.62
CA SER A 83 22.09 21.25 -1.64
C SER A 83 20.60 21.18 -1.30
N VAL A 84 19.74 21.35 -2.32
CA VAL A 84 18.29 21.25 -2.17
C VAL A 84 17.86 19.83 -2.56
N GLN A 85 17.38 19.07 -1.58
CA GLN A 85 16.87 17.71 -1.76
C GLN A 85 15.36 17.68 -1.64
N SER A 86 14.71 16.62 -2.19
CA SER A 86 13.30 16.37 -1.97
C SER A 86 13.06 16.04 -0.49
N GLY A 87 11.87 16.35 0.03
CA GLY A 87 11.52 16.06 1.43
C GLY A 87 11.29 14.58 1.72
N GLU A 88 11.44 13.70 0.72
CA GLU A 88 11.38 12.25 0.92
C GLU A 88 12.52 11.79 1.85
N SER A 89 12.22 10.86 2.74
CA SER A 89 13.18 10.31 3.71
C SER A 89 13.09 8.80 3.77
N ASP A 90 14.20 8.14 4.11
CA ASP A 90 14.24 6.68 4.30
C ASP A 90 13.25 6.23 5.38
N LEU A 91 13.11 7.03 6.46
CA LEU A 91 12.12 6.77 7.50
C LEU A 91 10.69 6.84 6.95
N GLY A 92 10.39 7.83 6.09
CA GLY A 92 9.08 7.92 5.44
C GLY A 92 8.79 6.70 4.58
N ALA A 93 9.74 6.29 3.74
CA ALA A 93 9.60 5.09 2.90
C ALA A 93 9.44 3.80 3.73
N PHE A 94 10.17 3.69 4.86
CA PHE A 94 10.01 2.57 5.79
C PHE A 94 8.62 2.52 6.41
N LEU A 95 8.14 3.66 6.92
CA LEU A 95 6.83 3.76 7.55
C LEU A 95 5.69 3.51 6.56
N ASP A 96 5.81 3.96 5.31
CA ASP A 96 4.87 3.72 4.22
C ASP A 96 4.68 2.20 3.98
N ILE A 97 5.79 1.48 3.82
CA ILE A 97 5.75 0.02 3.63
C ILE A 97 5.10 -0.68 4.84
N VAL A 98 5.51 -0.34 6.06
CA VAL A 98 4.97 -0.96 7.28
C VAL A 98 3.48 -0.66 7.42
N SER A 99 3.07 0.60 7.18
CA SER A 99 1.68 1.03 7.25
C SER A 99 0.80 0.29 6.26
N ASP A 100 1.27 0.07 5.04
CA ASP A 100 0.54 -0.68 4.02
C ASP A 100 0.27 -2.12 4.47
N PHE A 101 1.29 -2.84 4.96
CA PHE A 101 1.10 -4.21 5.44
C PHE A 101 0.15 -4.30 6.64
N VAL A 102 0.28 -3.36 7.59
CA VAL A 102 -0.62 -3.27 8.75
C VAL A 102 -2.04 -2.96 8.29
N PHE A 103 -2.21 -2.03 7.35
CA PHE A 103 -3.52 -1.63 6.86
C PHE A 103 -4.24 -2.77 6.14
N TYR A 104 -3.58 -3.44 5.18
CA TYR A 104 -4.21 -4.49 4.39
C TYR A 104 -4.56 -5.72 5.24
N SER A 105 -3.63 -6.18 6.06
CA SER A 105 -3.89 -7.32 6.96
C SER A 105 -4.87 -6.98 8.09
N GLY A 106 -4.78 -5.75 8.64
CA GLY A 106 -5.68 -5.26 9.66
C GLY A 106 -7.12 -5.15 9.15
N ALA A 107 -7.35 -4.63 7.95
CA ALA A 107 -8.69 -4.56 7.37
C ALA A 107 -9.34 -5.94 7.25
N VAL A 108 -8.61 -6.95 6.78
CA VAL A 108 -9.09 -8.33 6.68
C VAL A 108 -9.34 -8.94 8.05
N PHE A 109 -8.43 -8.71 9.01
CA PHE A 109 -8.58 -9.20 10.38
C PHE A 109 -9.82 -8.62 11.06
N PHE A 110 -10.00 -7.29 11.03
CA PHE A 110 -11.14 -6.64 11.66
C PHE A 110 -12.46 -6.90 10.93
N PHE A 111 -12.44 -7.18 9.63
CA PHE A 111 -13.61 -7.71 8.93
C PHE A 111 -14.04 -9.06 9.52
N ALA A 112 -13.09 -9.97 9.79
CA ALA A 112 -13.39 -11.27 10.40
C ALA A 112 -13.82 -11.15 11.87
N VAL A 113 -13.33 -10.15 12.62
CA VAL A 113 -13.83 -9.84 13.97
C VAL A 113 -15.34 -9.53 13.92
N GLY A 114 -15.77 -8.74 12.94
CA GLY A 114 -17.18 -8.44 12.71
C GLY A 114 -17.99 -9.64 12.17
N GLN A 115 -17.33 -10.55 11.45
CA GLN A 115 -17.96 -11.72 10.82
C GLN A 115 -17.18 -13.00 11.11
N PRO A 116 -17.24 -13.54 12.34
CA PRO A 116 -16.42 -14.69 12.77
C PRO A 116 -16.61 -15.96 11.91
N GLN A 117 -17.76 -16.12 11.27
CA GLN A 117 -18.02 -17.25 10.34
C GLN A 117 -17.08 -17.25 9.14
N PHE A 118 -16.43 -16.14 8.82
CA PHE A 118 -15.49 -16.01 7.72
C PHE A 118 -14.01 -16.06 8.13
N SER A 119 -13.72 -16.38 9.40
CA SER A 119 -12.37 -16.38 9.97
C SER A 119 -11.37 -17.25 9.19
N PHE A 120 -11.83 -18.41 8.67
CA PHE A 120 -10.98 -19.26 7.83
C PHE A 120 -10.49 -18.53 6.58
N TRP A 121 -11.39 -17.85 5.88
CA TRP A 121 -11.06 -17.13 4.65
C TRP A 121 -10.19 -15.90 4.92
N ALA A 122 -10.40 -15.23 6.04
CA ALA A 122 -9.55 -14.14 6.48
C ALA A 122 -8.14 -14.62 6.81
N ALA A 123 -8.00 -15.72 7.56
CA ALA A 123 -6.71 -16.33 7.84
C ALA A 123 -5.98 -16.76 6.57
N PHE A 124 -6.68 -17.40 5.64
CA PHE A 124 -6.15 -17.76 4.32
C PHE A 124 -5.63 -16.55 3.56
N LEU A 125 -6.41 -15.46 3.51
CA LEU A 125 -6.01 -14.26 2.79
C LEU A 125 -4.82 -13.56 3.44
N ILE A 126 -4.77 -13.48 4.78
CA ILE A 126 -3.61 -12.94 5.52
C ILE A 126 -2.35 -13.77 5.23
N PHE A 127 -2.48 -15.10 5.19
CA PHE A 127 -1.38 -15.98 4.75
C PHE A 127 -0.91 -15.64 3.34
N CYS A 128 -1.83 -15.43 2.40
CA CYS A 128 -1.49 -15.03 1.03
C CYS A 128 -0.80 -13.66 0.98
N PHE A 129 -1.22 -12.69 1.80
CA PHE A 129 -0.55 -11.40 1.95
C PHE A 129 0.87 -11.56 2.49
N MET A 130 1.07 -12.45 3.46
CA MET A 130 2.42 -12.75 3.96
C MET A 130 3.31 -13.31 2.84
N CYS A 131 2.79 -14.22 2.00
CA CYS A 131 3.54 -14.78 0.87
C CYS A 131 3.94 -13.69 -0.15
N THR A 132 3.02 -12.78 -0.52
CA THR A 132 3.37 -11.69 -1.45
C THR A 132 4.32 -10.69 -0.81
N GLY A 133 4.09 -10.31 0.43
CA GLY A 133 4.90 -9.33 1.15
C GLY A 133 6.33 -9.81 1.37
N SER A 134 6.50 -11.04 1.89
CA SER A 134 7.82 -11.61 2.12
C SER A 134 8.61 -11.80 0.82
N SER A 135 7.96 -12.27 -0.26
CA SER A 135 8.62 -12.41 -1.56
C SER A 135 9.05 -11.06 -2.16
N PHE A 136 8.26 -10.01 -1.96
CA PHE A 136 8.60 -8.66 -2.40
C PHE A 136 9.80 -8.10 -1.62
N LEU A 137 9.75 -8.14 -0.28
CA LEU A 137 10.81 -7.59 0.56
C LEU A 137 12.11 -8.37 0.40
N ALA A 138 12.06 -9.71 0.36
CA ALA A 138 13.25 -10.54 0.16
C ALA A 138 13.92 -10.23 -1.18
N TYR A 139 13.13 -10.11 -2.26
CA TYR A 139 13.68 -9.73 -3.56
C TYR A 139 14.30 -8.33 -3.52
N ALA A 140 13.61 -7.34 -2.96
CA ALA A 140 14.09 -5.96 -2.88
C ALA A 140 15.43 -5.86 -2.13
N ILE A 141 15.57 -6.59 -1.01
CA ILE A 141 16.81 -6.63 -0.21
C ILE A 141 17.97 -7.21 -1.02
N ILE A 142 17.78 -8.36 -1.67
CA ILE A 142 18.85 -9.01 -2.43
C ILE A 142 19.21 -8.19 -3.67
N ALA A 143 18.25 -7.63 -4.35
CA ALA A 143 18.47 -6.77 -5.52
C ALA A 143 19.28 -5.52 -5.13
N ALA A 144 18.94 -4.87 -4.03
CA ALA A 144 19.68 -3.72 -3.49
C ALA A 144 21.13 -4.12 -3.14
N LYS A 145 21.31 -5.26 -2.46
CA LYS A 145 22.66 -5.79 -2.12
C LYS A 145 23.52 -6.05 -3.36
N ARG A 146 22.93 -6.46 -4.48
CA ARG A 146 23.62 -6.73 -5.75
C ARG A 146 23.77 -5.49 -6.64
N GLY A 147 23.27 -4.33 -6.24
CA GLY A 147 23.29 -3.10 -7.04
C GLY A 147 22.48 -3.20 -8.35
N LEU A 148 21.48 -4.10 -8.38
CA LEU A 148 20.66 -4.27 -9.56
C LEU A 148 19.67 -3.09 -9.65
N ASN A 149 19.96 -2.10 -10.48
CA ASN A 149 19.05 -0.98 -10.76
C ASN A 149 18.14 -1.36 -11.92
N HIS A 150 16.87 -1.60 -11.64
CA HIS A 150 15.85 -1.71 -12.68
C HIS A 150 15.27 -0.31 -12.93
N GLU A 151 15.90 0.43 -13.86
CA GLU A 151 15.45 1.77 -14.30
C GLU A 151 14.09 1.77 -15.02
N ARG A 152 13.36 0.66 -14.99
CA ARG A 152 12.23 0.44 -15.91
C ARG A 152 10.89 1.07 -15.53
N GLN A 153 10.71 1.71 -14.38
CA GLN A 153 9.47 2.51 -14.14
C GLN A 153 9.69 3.58 -13.05
N GLY A 154 10.08 4.76 -13.47
CA GLY A 154 9.87 6.05 -12.81
C GLY A 154 10.18 6.15 -11.30
N ARG A 155 11.25 6.87 -10.96
CA ARG A 155 11.55 7.59 -9.70
C ARG A 155 10.97 7.06 -8.36
N LYS A 156 11.03 5.76 -8.07
CA LYS A 156 11.03 5.24 -6.71
C LYS A 156 12.29 4.41 -6.51
N SER A 157 12.98 4.66 -5.42
CA SER A 157 14.26 4.03 -5.04
C SER A 157 14.13 2.56 -4.64
N PHE A 158 13.01 1.90 -4.92
CA PHE A 158 12.78 0.49 -4.65
C PHE A 158 12.50 -0.28 -5.93
N PHE A 159 13.07 -1.49 -6.04
CA PHE A 159 12.88 -2.40 -7.14
C PHE A 159 11.40 -2.75 -7.32
N TYR A 160 10.82 -2.31 -8.44
CA TYR A 160 9.44 -2.60 -8.76
C TYR A 160 9.34 -3.95 -9.48
N LEU A 161 9.06 -5.00 -8.74
CA LEU A 161 8.57 -6.25 -9.29
C LEU A 161 7.07 -6.17 -9.45
N GLY A 162 6.61 -5.91 -10.66
CA GLY A 162 5.19 -5.93 -10.97
C GLY A 162 4.55 -7.27 -10.61
N GLY A 163 3.42 -7.23 -9.90
CA GLY A 163 2.61 -8.38 -9.55
C GLY A 163 1.20 -8.25 -10.11
N LEU A 164 0.42 -9.34 -10.02
CA LEU A 164 -1.02 -9.32 -10.32
C LEU A 164 -1.81 -8.63 -9.21
N THR A 165 -1.25 -8.59 -7.99
CA THR A 165 -1.84 -7.95 -6.81
C THR A 165 -0.85 -6.94 -6.26
N GLU A 166 -1.17 -5.67 -6.45
CA GLU A 166 -0.42 -4.51 -5.99
C GLU A 166 -1.33 -3.64 -5.10
N GLY A 167 -0.90 -2.45 -4.72
CA GLY A 167 -1.66 -1.56 -3.85
C GLY A 167 -3.08 -1.27 -4.37
N THR A 168 -3.20 -0.90 -5.65
CA THR A 168 -4.50 -0.58 -6.25
C THR A 168 -5.46 -1.75 -6.26
N GLU A 169 -4.99 -2.95 -6.63
CA GLU A 169 -5.80 -4.16 -6.64
C GLU A 169 -6.26 -4.54 -5.21
N THR A 170 -5.37 -4.35 -4.22
CA THR A 170 -5.72 -4.59 -2.81
C THR A 170 -6.76 -3.59 -2.32
N ILE A 171 -6.62 -2.30 -2.64
CA ILE A 171 -7.62 -1.28 -2.30
C ILE A 171 -8.96 -1.61 -2.95
N LEU A 172 -8.98 -2.00 -4.22
CA LEU A 172 -10.21 -2.42 -4.92
C LEU A 172 -10.87 -3.62 -4.23
N PHE A 173 -10.08 -4.62 -3.81
CA PHE A 173 -10.58 -5.74 -3.02
C PHE A 173 -11.22 -5.27 -1.71
N LEU A 174 -10.58 -4.35 -0.96
CA LEU A 174 -11.13 -3.80 0.29
C LEU A 174 -12.45 -3.02 0.05
N ILE A 175 -12.56 -2.31 -1.06
CA ILE A 175 -13.79 -1.65 -1.46
C ILE A 175 -14.88 -2.72 -1.73
N LEU A 176 -14.56 -3.78 -2.46
CA LEU A 176 -15.50 -4.84 -2.80
C LEU A 176 -16.04 -5.58 -1.57
N ILE A 177 -15.22 -5.85 -0.57
CA ILE A 177 -15.71 -6.50 0.67
C ILE A 177 -16.62 -5.60 1.49
N CYS A 178 -16.46 -4.28 1.40
CA CYS A 178 -17.40 -3.33 2.01
C CYS A 178 -18.73 -3.26 1.26
N LEU A 179 -18.72 -3.36 -0.06
CA LEU A 179 -19.93 -3.31 -0.89
C LEU A 179 -20.67 -4.65 -0.93
N LEU A 180 -19.96 -5.76 -0.84
CA LEU A 180 -20.45 -7.12 -1.00
C LEU A 180 -19.98 -8.02 0.16
N PRO A 181 -20.27 -7.68 1.43
CA PRO A 181 -19.69 -8.40 2.58
C PRO A 181 -20.06 -9.88 2.64
N GLY A 182 -21.23 -10.26 2.17
CA GLY A 182 -21.68 -11.68 2.12
C GLY A 182 -20.87 -12.52 1.12
N TYR A 183 -20.20 -11.92 0.15
CA TYR A 183 -19.36 -12.61 -0.83
C TYR A 183 -17.89 -12.70 -0.42
N PHE A 184 -17.55 -12.29 0.82
CA PHE A 184 -16.19 -12.30 1.31
C PHE A 184 -15.44 -13.62 1.07
N PRO A 185 -16.01 -14.84 1.30
CA PRO A 185 -15.30 -16.09 1.04
C PRO A 185 -14.84 -16.24 -0.42
N ALA A 186 -15.70 -15.92 -1.37
CA ALA A 186 -15.38 -16.02 -2.80
C ALA A 186 -14.33 -14.95 -3.20
N LEU A 187 -14.50 -13.72 -2.75
CA LEU A 187 -13.57 -12.63 -3.00
C LEU A 187 -12.20 -12.92 -2.40
N ALA A 188 -12.14 -13.41 -1.15
CA ALA A 188 -10.90 -13.77 -0.48
C ALA A 188 -10.20 -14.96 -1.16
N CYS A 189 -10.96 -15.95 -1.63
CA CYS A 189 -10.41 -17.08 -2.38
C CYS A 189 -9.75 -16.60 -3.69
N ILE A 190 -10.50 -15.86 -4.50
CA ILE A 190 -10.01 -15.35 -5.79
C ILE A 190 -8.77 -14.45 -5.59
N PHE A 191 -8.88 -13.47 -4.68
CA PHE A 191 -7.79 -12.54 -4.44
C PHE A 191 -6.57 -13.22 -3.82
N GLY A 192 -6.78 -14.17 -2.90
CA GLY A 192 -5.71 -14.99 -2.32
C GLY A 192 -4.96 -15.82 -3.37
N ILE A 193 -5.66 -16.44 -4.31
CA ILE A 193 -5.03 -17.16 -5.45
C ILE A 193 -4.17 -16.19 -6.28
N LEU A 194 -4.68 -14.99 -6.60
CA LEU A 194 -3.90 -13.98 -7.33
C LEU A 194 -2.66 -13.54 -6.54
N CYS A 195 -2.76 -13.42 -5.21
CA CYS A 195 -1.61 -13.15 -4.33
C CYS A 195 -0.57 -14.27 -4.41
N LEU A 196 -0.98 -15.53 -4.35
CA LEU A 196 -0.07 -16.68 -4.45
C LEU A 196 0.60 -16.73 -5.82
N LEU A 197 -0.13 -16.49 -6.90
CA LEU A 197 0.44 -16.41 -8.25
C LEU A 197 1.46 -15.28 -8.37
N THR A 198 1.18 -14.13 -7.74
CA THR A 198 2.12 -13.01 -7.66
C THR A 198 3.40 -13.41 -6.92
N ALA A 199 3.27 -14.07 -5.76
CA ALA A 199 4.42 -14.53 -4.96
C ALA A 199 5.25 -15.56 -5.74
N LEU A 200 4.61 -16.54 -6.38
CA LEU A 200 5.29 -17.54 -7.22
C LEU A 200 6.02 -16.89 -8.40
N GLY A 201 5.41 -15.91 -9.05
CA GLY A 201 6.05 -15.14 -10.11
C GLY A 201 7.33 -14.43 -9.63
N ARG A 202 7.29 -13.82 -8.43
CA ARG A 202 8.45 -13.16 -7.82
C ARG A 202 9.54 -14.14 -7.42
N VAL A 203 9.18 -15.31 -6.85
CA VAL A 203 10.14 -16.37 -6.55
C VAL A 203 10.82 -16.85 -7.82
N ARG A 204 10.05 -17.10 -8.88
CA ARG A 204 10.60 -17.52 -10.18
C ARG A 204 11.54 -16.47 -10.77
N GLN A 205 11.19 -15.19 -10.67
CA GLN A 205 12.05 -14.09 -11.10
C GLN A 205 13.33 -14.03 -10.24
N GLY A 206 13.21 -14.17 -8.93
CA GLY A 206 14.36 -14.21 -8.01
C GLY A 206 15.32 -15.36 -8.31
N ILE A 207 14.81 -16.56 -8.62
CA ILE A 207 15.65 -17.70 -9.03
C ILE A 207 16.39 -17.35 -10.32
N LYS A 208 15.75 -16.69 -11.29
CA LYS A 208 16.36 -16.27 -12.56
C LYS A 208 17.44 -15.19 -12.36
N ASP A 209 17.19 -14.22 -11.49
CA ASP A 209 18.08 -13.05 -11.34
C ASP A 209 19.20 -13.31 -10.33
N PHE A 210 18.99 -14.22 -9.37
CA PHE A 210 19.91 -14.49 -8.27
C PHE A 210 20.55 -15.88 -8.34
N GLY A 211 19.94 -16.81 -9.09
CA GLY A 211 20.53 -18.13 -9.38
C GLY A 211 21.79 -17.95 -10.21
N VAL A 212 22.85 -18.64 -9.83
CA VAL A 212 24.17 -18.67 -10.51
C VAL A 212 24.06 -19.48 -11.77
#